data_b848dd8976f59d2821be8f95240c500c
#
_entry.id   b848dd8976f59d2821be8f95240c500c
#
_cell.length_a   1.000
_cell.length_b   1.000
_cell.length_c   1.000
_cell.angle_alpha   90.00
_cell.angle_beta   90.00
_cell.angle_gamma   90.00
#
_symmetry.space_group_name_H-M   'P 1'
#
loop_
_entity.id
_entity.type
_entity.pdbx_description
1 polymer ?
#
loop_
_entity_poly.entity_id
_entity_poly.type
_entity_poly.pdbx_seq_one_letter_code
_entity_poly.pdbx_strand_id
1 'polypeptide(L)'
;VLNTSVSILETEVYMKIGLLGHGTVGSGVRKIVDEKNTKEISQLEISKILVRYEKDITDNRMTVDIHDIVDDSEIDVVVECIGGDEPAFTYVKAALFNGKHVVTSNKKMLVNHLEELLELARTRGVSLKYEAACGGGIPWMSNLDRTKRIDDIQSFRGIFNGTTNYILSKMSDEGSEFAVALKEAQACGYAEFDPSDDIDGMDTAYKVVLSSCKGFGALTNVGDIDIYGIRHISAKDIAYACEHGYVCKFIGSGVKSSSTVSGTVIPTFIPKQNIFATIPANFNAIESNSKTLGKMTYVGQGAGSYPTAHAVVQDLIDLVLHQDTEVSTEVSICVDNMSRVSSFYVRSANLNRMEEVIEERVDEDTCITKRMSFVELASVMKILEDDAVFVAEVMHDCK
;
A
#
# COMPACT_ATOMS: atom_id res chain seq x y z
N VAL A 1 -31.22 42.63 25.58
CA VAL A 1 -30.04 41.91 26.11
C VAL A 1 -30.51 40.50 26.36
N LEU A 2 -30.38 39.63 25.33
CA LEU A 2 -30.61 38.19 25.46
C LEU A 2 -29.23 37.54 25.62
N ASN A 3 -28.92 37.18 26.88
CA ASN A 3 -27.81 36.29 27.20
C ASN A 3 -28.21 34.88 26.77
N THR A 4 -27.83 34.48 25.56
CA THR A 4 -27.80 33.09 25.17
C THR A 4 -26.46 32.51 25.63
N SER A 5 -26.45 31.96 26.85
CA SER A 5 -25.45 31.01 27.26
C SER A 5 -25.57 29.81 26.31
N VAL A 6 -24.66 29.70 25.35
CA VAL A 6 -24.46 28.47 24.63
C VAL A 6 -23.92 27.48 25.66
N SER A 7 -24.80 26.59 26.15
CA SER A 7 -24.36 25.41 26.88
C SER A 7 -23.44 24.62 25.90
N ILE A 8 -22.16 24.52 26.24
CA ILE A 8 -21.31 23.51 25.67
C ILE A 8 -21.97 22.20 26.11
N LEU A 9 -22.71 21.57 25.20
CA LEU A 9 -23.15 20.20 25.36
C LEU A 9 -21.84 19.40 25.54
N GLU A 10 -21.64 18.82 26.71
CA GLU A 10 -20.64 17.79 26.91
C GLU A 10 -20.90 16.76 25.81
N THR A 11 -19.99 16.65 24.85
CA THR A 11 -20.10 15.69 23.76
C THR A 11 -19.89 14.35 24.43
N GLU A 12 -20.94 13.54 24.52
CA GLU A 12 -20.79 12.15 25.02
C GLU A 12 -19.75 11.44 24.17
N VAL A 13 -18.83 10.72 24.84
CA VAL A 13 -17.87 9.83 24.16
C VAL A 13 -18.68 8.67 23.59
N TYR A 14 -18.60 8.48 22.28
CA TYR A 14 -19.34 7.41 21.60
C TYR A 14 -18.49 6.18 21.31
N MET A 15 -17.14 6.27 21.38
CA MET A 15 -16.26 5.17 21.05
C MET A 15 -14.98 5.18 21.89
N LYS A 16 -14.77 4.12 22.66
CA LYS A 16 -13.58 3.87 23.47
C LYS A 16 -12.58 2.99 22.70
N ILE A 17 -11.34 3.43 22.69
CA ILE A 17 -10.27 2.87 21.87
C ILE A 17 -9.24 2.16 22.75
N GLY A 18 -8.91 0.91 22.39
CA GLY A 18 -7.69 0.23 22.80
C GLY A 18 -6.62 0.36 21.72
N LEU A 19 -5.52 1.08 22.00
CA LEU A 19 -4.44 1.31 21.03
C LEU A 19 -3.31 0.30 21.25
N LEU A 20 -3.03 -0.53 20.25
CA LEU A 20 -1.93 -1.50 20.26
C LEU A 20 -0.69 -0.91 19.59
N GLY A 21 0.30 -0.57 20.39
CA GLY A 21 1.55 0.04 19.95
C GLY A 21 1.57 1.56 20.07
N HIS A 22 2.68 2.09 20.58
CA HIS A 22 2.91 3.54 20.77
C HIS A 22 4.20 3.99 20.08
N GLY A 23 4.45 3.41 18.87
CA GLY A 23 5.53 3.81 17.97
C GLY A 23 5.15 5.03 17.11
N THR A 24 5.74 5.12 15.92
CA THR A 24 5.56 6.26 14.99
C THR A 24 4.09 6.53 14.67
N VAL A 25 3.32 5.50 14.31
CA VAL A 25 1.89 5.66 13.94
C VAL A 25 1.02 5.82 15.19
N GLY A 26 1.14 4.92 16.17
CA GLY A 26 0.31 4.96 17.39
C GLY A 26 0.45 6.25 18.20
N SER A 27 1.66 6.82 18.28
CA SER A 27 1.85 8.15 18.91
C SER A 27 1.18 9.27 18.13
N GLY A 28 1.15 9.19 16.80
CA GLY A 28 0.41 10.10 15.93
C GLY A 28 -1.11 9.99 16.13
N VAL A 29 -1.66 8.77 16.18
CA VAL A 29 -3.08 8.52 16.49
C VAL A 29 -3.44 9.12 17.84
N ARG A 30 -2.66 8.80 18.89
CA ARG A 30 -2.86 9.35 20.21
C ARG A 30 -2.91 10.88 20.20
N LYS A 31 -1.96 11.51 19.53
CA LYS A 31 -1.90 12.98 19.49
C LYS A 31 -3.11 13.58 18.82
N ILE A 32 -3.55 13.05 17.68
CA ILE A 32 -4.74 13.56 16.97
C ILE A 32 -6.01 13.40 17.84
N VAL A 33 -6.19 12.22 18.48
CA VAL A 33 -7.36 11.96 19.31
C VAL A 33 -7.37 12.79 20.59
N ASP A 34 -6.22 12.94 21.27
CA ASP A 34 -6.10 13.70 22.52
C ASP A 34 -6.29 15.24 22.29
N GLU A 35 -5.98 15.76 21.09
CA GLU A 35 -6.17 17.18 20.74
C GLU A 35 -7.64 17.61 20.61
N LYS A 36 -8.57 16.69 20.30
CA LYS A 36 -10.03 16.90 20.19
C LYS A 36 -10.43 18.13 19.36
N ASN A 37 -9.76 18.35 18.24
CA ASN A 37 -9.88 19.58 17.44
C ASN A 37 -11.20 19.72 16.66
N THR A 38 -11.96 18.62 16.50
CA THR A 38 -13.27 18.64 15.81
C THR A 38 -14.35 17.95 16.66
N LYS A 39 -15.60 18.17 16.29
CA LYS A 39 -16.74 17.53 16.95
C LYS A 39 -16.67 15.99 16.83
N GLU A 40 -16.28 15.49 15.69
CA GLU A 40 -16.16 14.06 15.42
C GLU A 40 -15.04 13.44 16.27
N ILE A 41 -13.86 14.04 16.30
CA ILE A 41 -12.73 13.56 17.14
C ILE A 41 -13.08 13.61 18.64
N SER A 42 -13.90 14.57 19.08
CA SER A 42 -14.30 14.66 20.50
C SER A 42 -15.15 13.47 20.97
N GLN A 43 -15.69 12.68 20.04
CA GLN A 43 -16.43 11.43 20.32
C GLN A 43 -15.51 10.20 20.50
N LEU A 44 -14.21 10.36 20.30
CA LEU A 44 -13.20 9.31 20.44
C LEU A 44 -12.46 9.47 21.78
N GLU A 45 -12.19 8.35 22.44
CA GLU A 45 -11.38 8.30 23.67
C GLU A 45 -10.41 7.12 23.64
N ILE A 46 -9.11 7.38 23.81
CA ILE A 46 -8.14 6.32 24.01
C ILE A 46 -8.13 5.92 25.48
N SER A 47 -8.74 4.78 25.79
CA SER A 47 -8.88 4.25 27.16
C SER A 47 -7.65 3.48 27.59
N LYS A 48 -7.04 2.71 26.70
CA LYS A 48 -5.85 1.88 26.98
C LYS A 48 -4.86 1.92 25.82
N ILE A 49 -3.56 1.79 26.15
CA ILE A 49 -2.46 1.77 25.19
C ILE A 49 -1.53 0.61 25.53
N LEU A 50 -1.41 -0.36 24.63
CA LEU A 50 -0.45 -1.45 24.77
C LEU A 50 0.96 -0.97 24.39
N VAL A 51 1.91 -1.16 25.30
CA VAL A 51 3.34 -0.91 25.07
C VAL A 51 4.13 -2.20 25.23
N ARG A 52 5.33 -2.24 24.64
CA ARG A 52 6.10 -3.50 24.58
C ARG A 52 6.77 -3.87 25.90
N TYR A 53 7.21 -2.89 26.70
CA TYR A 53 7.96 -3.09 27.91
C TYR A 53 7.43 -2.22 29.06
N GLU A 54 7.50 -2.70 30.29
CA GLU A 54 7.11 -1.93 31.49
C GLU A 54 7.81 -0.57 31.61
N LYS A 55 9.08 -0.49 31.18
CA LYS A 55 9.84 0.78 31.16
C LYS A 55 9.25 1.84 30.23
N ASP A 56 8.41 1.46 29.29
CA ASP A 56 7.77 2.36 28.33
C ASP A 56 6.45 2.93 28.87
N ILE A 57 6.01 2.49 30.06
CA ILE A 57 4.81 3.00 30.73
C ILE A 57 5.12 4.39 31.28
N THR A 58 4.54 5.42 30.64
CA THR A 58 4.70 6.83 31.04
C THR A 58 3.36 7.51 31.34
N ASP A 59 2.25 6.80 31.22
CA ASP A 59 0.89 7.30 31.35
C ASP A 59 0.02 6.19 31.98
N ASN A 60 -0.99 6.54 32.76
CA ASN A 60 -1.88 5.61 33.45
C ASN A 60 -2.79 4.80 32.52
N ARG A 61 -2.90 5.19 31.25
CA ARG A 61 -3.60 4.43 30.21
C ARG A 61 -2.72 3.32 29.62
N MET A 62 -1.42 3.29 29.90
CA MET A 62 -0.48 2.33 29.31
C MET A 62 -0.45 1.00 30.09
N THR A 63 -0.37 -0.09 29.36
CA THR A 63 -0.26 -1.47 29.88
C THR A 63 0.68 -2.28 29.00
N VAL A 64 1.21 -3.38 29.57
CA VAL A 64 1.97 -4.42 28.83
C VAL A 64 1.11 -5.68 28.63
N ASP A 65 -0.07 -5.74 29.23
CA ASP A 65 -0.99 -6.88 29.12
C ASP A 65 -2.06 -6.62 28.07
N ILE A 66 -2.09 -7.43 27.02
CA ILE A 66 -3.11 -7.36 25.97
C ILE A 66 -4.52 -7.61 26.50
N HIS A 67 -4.66 -8.41 27.54
CA HIS A 67 -5.96 -8.76 28.15
C HIS A 67 -6.65 -7.54 28.77
N ASP A 68 -5.89 -6.53 29.22
CA ASP A 68 -6.46 -5.23 29.66
C ASP A 68 -7.20 -4.48 28.55
N ILE A 69 -7.04 -4.92 27.27
CA ILE A 69 -7.65 -4.30 26.10
C ILE A 69 -8.67 -5.23 25.46
N VAL A 70 -8.26 -6.45 25.09
CA VAL A 70 -9.15 -7.33 24.31
C VAL A 70 -10.30 -7.89 25.15
N ASP A 71 -10.12 -8.04 26.46
CA ASP A 71 -11.14 -8.56 27.37
C ASP A 71 -11.96 -7.46 28.09
N ASP A 72 -11.57 -6.18 27.94
CA ASP A 72 -12.31 -5.06 28.53
C ASP A 72 -13.58 -4.78 27.72
N SER A 73 -14.76 -5.00 28.33
CA SER A 73 -16.07 -4.79 27.71
C SER A 73 -16.40 -3.33 27.41
N GLU A 74 -15.66 -2.38 27.99
CA GLU A 74 -15.85 -0.94 27.77
C GLU A 74 -15.12 -0.44 26.52
N ILE A 75 -14.21 -1.24 25.93
CA ILE A 75 -13.50 -0.89 24.71
C ILE A 75 -14.29 -1.37 23.51
N ASP A 76 -14.65 -0.44 22.62
CA ASP A 76 -15.46 -0.68 21.42
C ASP A 76 -14.62 -1.06 20.21
N VAL A 77 -13.43 -0.47 20.09
CA VAL A 77 -12.54 -0.62 18.94
C VAL A 77 -11.08 -0.79 19.34
N VAL A 78 -10.40 -1.69 18.65
CA VAL A 78 -8.94 -1.88 18.77
C VAL A 78 -8.24 -1.28 17.56
N VAL A 79 -7.29 -0.38 17.81
CA VAL A 79 -6.41 0.19 16.78
C VAL A 79 -5.06 -0.52 16.84
N GLU A 80 -4.68 -1.23 15.78
CA GLU A 80 -3.42 -1.97 15.70
C GLU A 80 -2.38 -1.18 14.89
N CYS A 81 -1.26 -0.84 15.57
CA CYS A 81 -0.11 -0.12 15.04
C CYS A 81 1.23 -0.77 15.46
N ILE A 82 1.25 -2.09 15.72
CA ILE A 82 2.46 -2.81 16.17
C ILE A 82 3.36 -3.11 14.97
N GLY A 83 2.75 -3.53 13.85
CA GLY A 83 3.47 -4.01 12.66
C GLY A 83 3.96 -5.46 12.80
N GLY A 84 4.46 -6.01 11.68
CA GLY A 84 4.83 -7.43 11.59
C GLY A 84 3.63 -8.35 11.45
N ASP A 85 3.84 -9.65 11.51
CA ASP A 85 2.77 -10.64 11.43
C ASP A 85 2.26 -11.01 12.82
N GLU A 86 3.15 -11.56 13.64
CA GLU A 86 2.89 -11.86 15.04
C GLU A 86 3.63 -10.87 15.98
N PRO A 87 3.06 -10.50 17.10
CA PRO A 87 1.79 -10.93 17.69
C PRO A 87 0.55 -10.19 17.21
N ALA A 88 0.66 -9.34 16.17
CA ALA A 88 -0.42 -8.49 15.69
C ALA A 88 -1.65 -9.31 15.27
N PHE A 89 -1.45 -10.39 14.52
CA PHE A 89 -2.54 -11.28 14.10
C PHE A 89 -3.29 -11.88 15.28
N THR A 90 -2.57 -12.43 16.25
CA THR A 90 -3.18 -13.02 17.47
C THR A 90 -4.04 -11.99 18.20
N TYR A 91 -3.57 -10.75 18.34
CA TYR A 91 -4.29 -9.70 19.06
C TYR A 91 -5.51 -9.18 18.29
N VAL A 92 -5.36 -8.96 16.98
CA VAL A 92 -6.46 -8.55 16.11
C VAL A 92 -7.56 -9.61 16.07
N LYS A 93 -7.18 -10.88 15.94
CA LYS A 93 -8.11 -12.00 15.96
C LYS A 93 -8.88 -12.08 17.30
N ALA A 94 -8.18 -11.91 18.42
CA ALA A 94 -8.81 -11.88 19.75
C ALA A 94 -9.79 -10.69 19.89
N ALA A 95 -9.42 -9.51 19.41
CA ALA A 95 -10.30 -8.33 19.44
C ALA A 95 -11.59 -8.57 18.63
N LEU A 96 -11.47 -9.03 17.38
CA LEU A 96 -12.63 -9.37 16.55
C LEU A 96 -13.49 -10.48 17.20
N PHE A 97 -12.86 -11.52 17.73
CA PHE A 97 -13.56 -12.61 18.40
C PHE A 97 -14.37 -12.13 19.61
N ASN A 98 -13.88 -11.15 20.36
CA ASN A 98 -14.55 -10.52 21.50
C ASN A 98 -15.55 -9.42 21.09
N GLY A 99 -15.87 -9.32 19.79
CA GLY A 99 -16.89 -8.39 19.30
C GLY A 99 -16.46 -6.93 19.24
N LYS A 100 -15.15 -6.66 19.14
CA LYS A 100 -14.60 -5.31 18.98
C LYS A 100 -14.34 -5.01 17.52
N HIS A 101 -14.65 -3.79 17.08
CA HIS A 101 -14.18 -3.30 15.79
C HIS A 101 -12.64 -3.26 15.76
N VAL A 102 -12.04 -3.36 14.58
CA VAL A 102 -10.59 -3.25 14.43
C VAL A 102 -10.26 -2.26 13.32
N VAL A 103 -9.28 -1.38 13.61
CA VAL A 103 -8.63 -0.51 12.63
C VAL A 103 -7.14 -0.83 12.64
N THR A 104 -6.54 -1.13 11.47
CA THR A 104 -5.13 -1.52 11.41
C THR A 104 -4.37 -0.85 10.26
N SER A 105 -3.10 -0.53 10.48
CA SER A 105 -2.16 -0.06 9.46
C SER A 105 -1.23 -1.18 8.93
N ASN A 106 -1.43 -2.42 9.37
CA ASN A 106 -0.51 -3.54 9.19
C ASN A 106 -0.80 -4.36 7.94
N LYS A 107 -0.26 -3.92 6.81
CA LYS A 107 -0.45 -4.57 5.52
C LYS A 107 0.04 -6.03 5.48
N LYS A 108 1.16 -6.35 6.16
CA LYS A 108 1.74 -7.70 6.13
C LYS A 108 0.83 -8.73 6.80
N MET A 109 0.38 -8.42 8.02
CA MET A 109 -0.60 -9.25 8.73
C MET A 109 -1.89 -9.40 7.92
N LEU A 110 -2.41 -8.29 7.37
CA LEU A 110 -3.64 -8.34 6.56
C LEU A 110 -3.50 -9.28 5.37
N VAL A 111 -2.44 -9.16 4.58
CA VAL A 111 -2.26 -9.99 3.37
C VAL A 111 -2.16 -11.47 3.72
N ASN A 112 -1.52 -11.81 4.84
CA ASN A 112 -1.37 -13.20 5.26
C ASN A 112 -2.67 -13.82 5.80
N HIS A 113 -3.58 -12.99 6.37
CA HIS A 113 -4.73 -13.47 7.14
C HIS A 113 -6.07 -12.79 6.75
N LEU A 114 -6.12 -12.08 5.61
CA LEU A 114 -7.24 -11.20 5.26
C LEU A 114 -8.58 -11.96 5.22
N GLU A 115 -8.62 -13.11 4.56
CA GLU A 115 -9.85 -13.91 4.43
C GLU A 115 -10.39 -14.32 5.80
N GLU A 116 -9.53 -14.87 6.67
CA GLU A 116 -9.90 -15.29 8.02
C GLU A 116 -10.41 -14.12 8.85
N LEU A 117 -9.72 -12.98 8.80
CA LEU A 117 -10.09 -11.80 9.59
C LEU A 117 -11.38 -11.16 9.11
N LEU A 118 -11.62 -11.09 7.78
CA LEU A 118 -12.86 -10.58 7.20
C LEU A 118 -14.05 -11.50 7.57
N GLU A 119 -13.89 -12.82 7.46
CA GLU A 119 -14.93 -13.77 7.83
C GLU A 119 -15.25 -13.72 9.33
N LEU A 120 -14.23 -13.57 10.17
CA LEU A 120 -14.42 -13.41 11.61
C LEU A 120 -15.14 -12.11 11.93
N ALA A 121 -14.76 -10.99 11.33
CA ALA A 121 -15.41 -9.70 11.51
C ALA A 121 -16.90 -9.79 11.11
N ARG A 122 -17.19 -10.36 9.93
CA ARG A 122 -18.55 -10.60 9.44
C ARG A 122 -19.37 -11.46 10.41
N THR A 123 -18.81 -12.57 10.89
CA THR A 123 -19.50 -13.50 11.79
C THR A 123 -19.80 -12.86 13.15
N ARG A 124 -18.95 -11.96 13.61
CA ARG A 124 -19.13 -11.24 14.89
C ARG A 124 -19.92 -9.95 14.75
N GLY A 125 -20.28 -9.52 13.54
CA GLY A 125 -21.02 -8.27 13.29
C GLY A 125 -20.21 -7.02 13.61
N VAL A 126 -18.87 -7.08 13.44
CA VAL A 126 -17.94 -5.98 13.64
C VAL A 126 -17.17 -5.66 12.37
N SER A 127 -16.56 -4.49 12.34
CA SER A 127 -15.82 -4.00 11.16
C SER A 127 -14.32 -4.21 11.30
N LEU A 128 -13.66 -4.55 10.20
CA LEU A 128 -12.22 -4.51 10.02
C LEU A 128 -11.88 -3.43 8.98
N LYS A 129 -11.28 -2.33 9.43
CA LYS A 129 -10.89 -1.21 8.58
C LYS A 129 -9.37 -1.11 8.47
N TYR A 130 -8.89 -0.67 7.29
CA TYR A 130 -7.46 -0.68 7.00
C TYR A 130 -7.02 0.36 5.96
N GLU A 131 -7.62 1.55 5.96
CA GLU A 131 -7.21 2.67 5.08
C GLU A 131 -5.71 2.93 5.20
N ALA A 132 -5.20 2.96 6.41
CA ALA A 132 -3.80 3.23 6.72
C ALA A 132 -2.81 2.16 6.22
N ALA A 133 -3.27 0.99 5.82
CA ALA A 133 -2.41 -0.09 5.30
C ALA A 133 -1.95 0.17 3.86
N CYS A 134 -2.63 1.05 3.11
CA CYS A 134 -2.29 1.33 1.72
C CYS A 134 -2.48 2.82 1.38
N GLY A 135 -1.41 3.46 0.89
CA GLY A 135 -1.48 4.85 0.45
C GLY A 135 -1.16 5.90 1.52
N GLY A 136 -0.92 5.50 2.77
CA GLY A 136 -0.60 6.42 3.86
C GLY A 136 -1.74 7.41 4.10
N GLY A 137 -1.52 8.70 3.78
CA GLY A 137 -2.55 9.75 3.90
C GLY A 137 -3.46 9.89 2.67
N ILE A 138 -3.23 9.11 1.61
CA ILE A 138 -4.09 9.10 0.42
C ILE A 138 -5.34 8.28 0.73
N PRO A 139 -6.57 8.81 0.55
CA PRO A 139 -7.82 8.09 0.83
C PRO A 139 -8.09 7.04 -0.27
N TRP A 140 -7.32 5.97 -0.26
CA TRP A 140 -7.31 4.99 -1.34
C TRP A 140 -8.36 3.88 -1.16
N MET A 141 -8.36 3.19 -0.01
CA MET A 141 -9.28 2.08 0.25
C MET A 141 -10.73 2.56 0.33
N SER A 142 -10.97 3.67 1.01
CA SER A 142 -12.29 4.30 1.12
C SER A 142 -12.79 4.79 -0.25
N ASN A 143 -11.89 5.30 -1.11
CA ASN A 143 -12.28 5.70 -2.45
C ASN A 143 -12.64 4.51 -3.36
N LEU A 144 -11.93 3.38 -3.24
CA LEU A 144 -12.31 2.15 -3.94
C LEU A 144 -13.71 1.69 -3.51
N ASP A 145 -14.00 1.67 -2.21
CA ASP A 145 -15.33 1.34 -1.69
C ASP A 145 -16.41 2.29 -2.22
N ARG A 146 -16.13 3.58 -2.17
CA ARG A 146 -17.07 4.60 -2.65
C ARG A 146 -17.35 4.45 -4.14
N THR A 147 -16.32 4.21 -4.95
CA THR A 147 -16.45 4.03 -6.40
C THR A 147 -17.27 2.80 -6.73
N LYS A 148 -17.03 1.67 -6.05
CA LYS A 148 -17.74 0.40 -6.26
C LYS A 148 -19.26 0.47 -6.01
N ARG A 149 -19.73 1.46 -5.25
CA ARG A 149 -21.18 1.60 -4.98
C ARG A 149 -22.00 1.83 -6.25
N ILE A 150 -21.40 2.43 -7.27
CA ILE A 150 -22.09 2.82 -8.51
C ILE A 150 -21.30 2.52 -9.80
N ASP A 151 -20.05 2.06 -9.69
CA ASP A 151 -19.17 1.88 -10.85
C ASP A 151 -18.36 0.59 -10.73
N ASP A 152 -17.83 0.11 -11.87
CA ASP A 152 -16.95 -1.06 -11.96
C ASP A 152 -15.50 -0.61 -12.16
N ILE A 153 -14.66 -0.90 -11.19
CA ILE A 153 -13.23 -0.59 -11.24
C ILE A 153 -12.56 -1.62 -12.15
N GLN A 154 -12.00 -1.17 -13.25
CA GLN A 154 -11.37 -2.00 -14.28
C GLN A 154 -9.87 -2.20 -14.03
N SER A 155 -9.21 -1.17 -13.49
CA SER A 155 -7.78 -1.24 -13.18
C SER A 155 -7.38 -0.19 -12.16
N PHE A 156 -6.25 -0.44 -11.53
CA PHE A 156 -5.50 0.56 -10.78
C PHE A 156 -4.01 0.41 -11.05
N ARG A 157 -3.26 1.48 -10.82
CA ARG A 157 -1.80 1.49 -10.83
C ARG A 157 -1.28 2.58 -9.92
N GLY A 158 -0.05 2.45 -9.44
CA GLY A 158 0.49 3.51 -8.60
C GLY A 158 1.96 3.35 -8.24
N ILE A 159 2.52 4.48 -7.85
CA ILE A 159 3.75 4.57 -7.07
C ILE A 159 3.33 4.37 -5.62
N PHE A 160 3.40 3.14 -5.12
CA PHE A 160 2.95 2.78 -3.79
C PHE A 160 4.03 2.86 -2.71
N ASN A 161 5.30 3.04 -3.12
CA ASN A 161 6.43 3.03 -2.22
C ASN A 161 7.27 4.31 -2.37
N GLY A 162 7.34 5.10 -1.31
CA GLY A 162 8.05 6.37 -1.30
C GLY A 162 9.58 6.22 -1.35
N THR A 163 10.12 5.15 -0.74
CA THR A 163 11.56 4.86 -0.73
C THR A 163 12.08 4.65 -2.15
N THR A 164 11.43 3.76 -2.90
CA THR A 164 11.82 3.47 -4.28
C THR A 164 11.61 4.65 -5.21
N ASN A 165 10.52 5.44 -5.01
CA ASN A 165 10.32 6.65 -5.80
C ASN A 165 11.41 7.69 -5.53
N TYR A 166 11.84 7.86 -4.27
CA TYR A 166 12.96 8.73 -3.93
C TYR A 166 14.24 8.30 -4.63
N ILE A 167 14.61 7.01 -4.54
CA ILE A 167 15.81 6.45 -5.17
C ILE A 167 15.78 6.68 -6.68
N LEU A 168 14.71 6.31 -7.36
CA LEU A 168 14.57 6.44 -8.81
C LEU A 168 14.54 7.90 -9.27
N SER A 169 13.91 8.79 -8.50
CA SER A 169 13.94 10.24 -8.79
C SER A 169 15.36 10.79 -8.67
N LYS A 170 16.10 10.42 -7.62
CA LYS A 170 17.49 10.84 -7.42
C LYS A 170 18.40 10.36 -8.55
N MET A 171 18.25 9.09 -8.96
CA MET A 171 18.99 8.55 -10.10
C MET A 171 18.68 9.29 -11.41
N SER A 172 17.40 9.63 -11.63
CA SER A 172 16.97 10.34 -12.85
C SER A 172 17.40 11.81 -12.88
N ASP A 173 17.33 12.51 -11.75
CA ASP A 173 17.58 13.95 -11.67
C ASP A 173 19.08 14.28 -11.60
N GLU A 174 19.87 13.43 -10.95
CA GLU A 174 21.29 13.69 -10.65
C GLU A 174 22.25 12.72 -11.35
N GLY A 175 21.73 11.69 -12.03
CA GLY A 175 22.58 10.64 -12.64
C GLY A 175 23.29 9.77 -11.59
N SER A 176 22.76 9.73 -10.36
CA SER A 176 23.37 9.01 -9.26
C SER A 176 23.32 7.49 -9.48
N GLU A 177 24.35 6.77 -9.03
CA GLU A 177 24.30 5.31 -8.94
C GLU A 177 23.32 4.85 -7.86
N PHE A 178 22.68 3.69 -8.05
CA PHE A 178 21.70 3.11 -7.13
C PHE A 178 22.19 3.06 -5.68
N ALA A 179 23.41 2.58 -5.44
CA ALA A 179 23.97 2.47 -4.10
C ALA A 179 24.13 3.83 -3.38
N VAL A 180 24.40 4.90 -4.15
CA VAL A 180 24.50 6.27 -3.61
C VAL A 180 23.13 6.77 -3.24
N ALA A 181 22.16 6.66 -4.13
CA ALA A 181 20.77 7.08 -3.91
C ALA A 181 20.12 6.32 -2.73
N LEU A 182 20.36 5.01 -2.61
CA LEU A 182 19.88 4.19 -1.49
C LEU A 182 20.48 4.66 -0.16
N LYS A 183 21.79 4.88 -0.11
CA LYS A 183 22.46 5.36 1.12
C LYS A 183 21.92 6.72 1.57
N GLU A 184 21.62 7.58 0.63
CA GLU A 184 21.01 8.87 0.91
C GLU A 184 19.58 8.76 1.42
N ALA A 185 18.78 7.86 0.81
CA ALA A 185 17.43 7.52 1.30
C ALA A 185 17.47 7.00 2.76
N GLN A 186 18.46 6.17 3.11
CA GLN A 186 18.69 5.73 4.49
C GLN A 186 19.07 6.88 5.42
N ALA A 187 19.96 7.78 5.00
CA ALA A 187 20.35 8.93 5.78
C ALA A 187 19.20 9.92 6.04
N CYS A 188 18.26 10.04 5.08
CA CYS A 188 17.03 10.84 5.20
C CYS A 188 15.92 10.12 6.00
N GLY A 189 16.11 8.87 6.41
CA GLY A 189 15.10 8.08 7.11
C GLY A 189 13.96 7.57 6.23
N TYR A 190 14.12 7.57 4.90
CA TYR A 190 13.15 7.01 3.95
C TYR A 190 13.31 5.51 3.76
N ALA A 191 14.52 4.97 3.92
CA ALA A 191 14.82 3.56 3.89
C ALA A 191 15.35 3.07 5.23
N GLU A 192 14.98 1.86 5.64
CA GLU A 192 15.57 1.16 6.78
C GLU A 192 16.96 0.62 6.43
N PHE A 193 17.68 0.10 7.45
CA PHE A 193 18.98 -0.54 7.25
C PHE A 193 18.89 -1.74 6.28
N ASP A 194 17.86 -2.57 6.45
CA ASP A 194 17.47 -3.59 5.46
C ASP A 194 16.31 -3.08 4.61
N PRO A 195 16.57 -2.61 3.38
CA PRO A 195 15.55 -2.04 2.51
C PRO A 195 14.87 -3.09 1.61
N SER A 196 15.08 -4.38 1.85
CA SER A 196 14.69 -5.46 0.93
C SER A 196 13.20 -5.44 0.60
N ASP A 197 12.31 -5.23 1.59
CA ASP A 197 10.86 -5.14 1.35
C ASP A 197 10.51 -4.02 0.36
N ASP A 198 11.26 -2.91 0.36
CA ASP A 198 11.06 -1.80 -0.56
C ASP A 198 11.62 -2.12 -1.95
N ILE A 199 12.93 -2.42 -2.03
CA ILE A 199 13.65 -2.50 -3.30
C ILE A 199 13.38 -3.80 -4.09
N ASP A 200 12.99 -4.88 -3.42
CA ASP A 200 12.56 -6.13 -4.05
C ASP A 200 11.05 -6.15 -4.36
N GLY A 201 10.28 -5.16 -3.85
CA GLY A 201 8.90 -4.91 -4.24
C GLY A 201 7.83 -5.53 -3.35
N MET A 202 8.18 -6.15 -2.24
CA MET A 202 7.22 -6.80 -1.34
C MET A 202 6.24 -5.81 -0.71
N ASP A 203 6.70 -4.63 -0.26
CA ASP A 203 5.83 -3.56 0.25
C ASP A 203 4.76 -3.15 -0.78
N THR A 204 5.17 -2.98 -2.03
CA THR A 204 4.26 -2.65 -3.13
C THR A 204 3.30 -3.80 -3.44
N ALA A 205 3.79 -5.05 -3.42
CA ALA A 205 2.96 -6.24 -3.67
C ALA A 205 1.85 -6.40 -2.62
N TYR A 206 2.14 -6.19 -1.33
CA TYR A 206 1.11 -6.19 -0.29
C TYR A 206 -0.01 -5.17 -0.60
N LYS A 207 0.36 -3.97 -1.05
CA LYS A 207 -0.60 -2.93 -1.39
C LYS A 207 -1.40 -3.26 -2.65
N VAL A 208 -0.80 -3.94 -3.63
CA VAL A 208 -1.50 -4.45 -4.83
C VAL A 208 -2.52 -5.51 -4.44
N VAL A 209 -2.16 -6.46 -3.56
CA VAL A 209 -3.08 -7.49 -3.04
C VAL A 209 -4.27 -6.84 -2.32
N LEU A 210 -4.03 -5.93 -1.36
CA LEU A 210 -5.10 -5.24 -0.64
C LEU A 210 -5.99 -4.41 -1.56
N SER A 211 -5.39 -3.73 -2.55
CA SER A 211 -6.13 -2.95 -3.56
C SER A 211 -6.98 -3.84 -4.46
N SER A 212 -6.48 -5.03 -4.85
CA SER A 212 -7.23 -6.01 -5.64
C SER A 212 -8.40 -6.58 -4.87
N CYS A 213 -8.20 -6.95 -3.61
CA CYS A 213 -9.27 -7.40 -2.74
C CYS A 213 -10.35 -6.32 -2.59
N LYS A 214 -9.97 -5.10 -2.25
CA LYS A 214 -10.89 -3.98 -2.03
C LYS A 214 -11.57 -3.53 -3.31
N GLY A 215 -10.79 -3.32 -4.39
CA GLY A 215 -11.28 -2.76 -5.66
C GLY A 215 -12.04 -3.75 -6.51
N PHE A 216 -11.57 -4.98 -6.60
CA PHE A 216 -12.12 -6.01 -7.50
C PHE A 216 -12.98 -7.05 -6.77
N GLY A 217 -12.91 -7.14 -5.44
CA GLY A 217 -13.51 -8.22 -4.66
C GLY A 217 -12.76 -9.55 -4.81
N ALA A 218 -11.51 -9.52 -5.25
CA ALA A 218 -10.71 -10.71 -5.54
C ALA A 218 -9.73 -10.99 -4.40
N LEU A 219 -9.88 -12.11 -3.71
CA LEU A 219 -8.88 -12.60 -2.76
C LEU A 219 -7.67 -13.13 -3.55
N THR A 220 -6.59 -12.35 -3.57
CA THR A 220 -5.31 -12.70 -4.19
C THR A 220 -4.22 -12.83 -3.13
N ASN A 221 -3.18 -13.58 -3.42
CA ASN A 221 -2.02 -13.73 -2.57
C ASN A 221 -0.79 -13.04 -3.19
N VAL A 222 0.25 -12.82 -2.40
CA VAL A 222 1.52 -12.26 -2.94
C VAL A 222 2.11 -13.16 -4.03
N GLY A 223 1.96 -14.49 -3.90
CA GLY A 223 2.41 -15.45 -4.91
C GLY A 223 1.69 -15.33 -6.26
N ASP A 224 0.57 -14.62 -6.32
CA ASP A 224 -0.18 -14.36 -7.55
C ASP A 224 0.31 -13.09 -8.28
N ILE A 225 1.21 -12.32 -7.68
CA ILE A 225 1.74 -11.07 -8.20
C ILE A 225 3.09 -11.31 -8.86
N ASP A 226 3.26 -10.90 -10.11
CA ASP A 226 4.57 -10.89 -10.75
C ASP A 226 5.39 -9.70 -10.23
N ILE A 227 6.49 -9.99 -9.53
CA ILE A 227 7.32 -8.99 -8.85
C ILE A 227 8.71 -8.95 -9.45
N TYR A 228 9.10 -7.77 -9.93
CA TYR A 228 10.44 -7.46 -10.43
C TYR A 228 10.95 -6.22 -9.69
N GLY A 229 11.96 -6.39 -8.84
CA GLY A 229 12.51 -5.32 -8.00
C GLY A 229 13.40 -4.33 -8.75
N ILE A 230 13.89 -3.33 -8.01
CA ILE A 230 14.85 -2.33 -8.51
C ILE A 230 16.29 -2.60 -8.04
N ARG A 231 16.55 -3.71 -7.36
CA ARG A 231 17.87 -4.00 -6.74
C ARG A 231 19.04 -3.91 -7.74
N HIS A 232 18.80 -4.31 -8.97
CA HIS A 232 19.84 -4.39 -10.03
C HIS A 232 19.78 -3.23 -11.03
N ILE A 233 18.97 -2.18 -10.77
CA ILE A 233 18.94 -0.99 -11.62
C ILE A 233 20.29 -0.27 -11.60
N SER A 234 20.70 0.26 -12.73
CA SER A 234 21.95 0.99 -12.90
C SER A 234 21.73 2.39 -13.51
N ALA A 235 22.73 3.25 -13.41
CA ALA A 235 22.72 4.55 -14.07
C ALA A 235 22.55 4.41 -15.60
N LYS A 236 23.04 3.32 -16.20
CA LYS A 236 22.86 3.00 -17.64
C LYS A 236 21.38 2.86 -18.00
N ASP A 237 20.60 2.12 -17.19
CA ASP A 237 19.17 1.89 -17.44
C ASP A 237 18.39 3.20 -17.36
N ILE A 238 18.75 4.04 -16.40
CA ILE A 238 18.13 5.38 -16.22
C ILE A 238 18.51 6.30 -17.38
N ALA A 239 19.77 6.31 -17.81
CA ALA A 239 20.23 7.11 -18.96
C ALA A 239 19.47 6.72 -20.23
N TYR A 240 19.35 5.42 -20.51
CA TYR A 240 18.55 4.92 -21.63
C TYR A 240 17.10 5.44 -21.57
N ALA A 241 16.43 5.31 -20.43
CA ALA A 241 15.08 5.80 -20.27
C ALA A 241 14.97 7.31 -20.56
N CYS A 242 15.88 8.11 -19.99
CA CYS A 242 15.91 9.57 -20.16
C CYS A 242 16.13 9.99 -21.62
N GLU A 243 17.05 9.35 -22.34
CA GLU A 243 17.40 9.59 -23.75
C GLU A 243 16.23 9.26 -24.70
N HIS A 244 15.41 8.25 -24.33
CA HIS A 244 14.26 7.82 -25.12
C HIS A 244 12.93 8.50 -24.70
N GLY A 245 13.01 9.54 -23.84
CA GLY A 245 11.84 10.33 -23.45
C GLY A 245 11.00 9.73 -22.32
N TYR A 246 11.57 8.81 -21.56
CA TYR A 246 10.95 8.16 -20.40
C TYR A 246 11.53 8.64 -19.07
N VAL A 247 10.79 8.33 -18.00
CA VAL A 247 11.24 8.37 -16.60
C VAL A 247 10.98 7.00 -16.01
N CYS A 248 11.92 6.44 -15.27
CA CYS A 248 11.73 5.17 -14.58
C CYS A 248 10.97 5.39 -13.26
N LYS A 249 9.88 4.66 -13.07
CA LYS A 249 9.10 4.62 -11.83
C LYS A 249 8.84 3.17 -11.42
N PHE A 250 8.69 2.91 -10.11
CA PHE A 250 8.36 1.58 -9.61
C PHE A 250 6.85 1.48 -9.42
N ILE A 251 6.19 0.68 -10.27
CA ILE A 251 4.74 0.66 -10.41
C ILE A 251 4.16 -0.67 -9.90
N GLY A 252 3.26 -0.57 -8.93
CA GLY A 252 2.32 -1.64 -8.62
C GLY A 252 1.04 -1.44 -9.42
N SER A 253 0.45 -2.50 -9.95
CA SER A 253 -0.79 -2.39 -10.70
C SER A 253 -1.65 -3.65 -10.62
N GLY A 254 -2.95 -3.46 -10.74
CA GLY A 254 -3.95 -4.51 -10.89
C GLY A 254 -4.90 -4.21 -12.05
N VAL A 255 -5.27 -5.27 -12.77
CA VAL A 255 -6.23 -5.19 -13.88
C VAL A 255 -7.28 -6.28 -13.70
N LYS A 256 -8.55 -5.90 -13.83
CA LYS A 256 -9.69 -6.82 -13.81
C LYS A 256 -10.18 -7.02 -15.24
N SER A 257 -10.30 -8.26 -15.65
CA SER A 257 -11.05 -8.69 -16.83
C SER A 257 -12.41 -9.26 -16.39
N SER A 258 -13.22 -9.74 -17.30
CA SER A 258 -14.57 -10.25 -16.98
C SER A 258 -14.60 -11.30 -15.87
N SER A 259 -13.61 -12.18 -15.81
CA SER A 259 -13.55 -13.32 -14.87
C SER A 259 -12.18 -13.52 -14.23
N THR A 260 -11.22 -12.66 -14.54
CA THR A 260 -9.84 -12.78 -14.06
C THR A 260 -9.31 -11.46 -13.54
N VAL A 261 -8.31 -11.54 -12.66
CA VAL A 261 -7.50 -10.41 -12.24
C VAL A 261 -6.04 -10.69 -12.49
N SER A 262 -5.26 -9.67 -12.78
CA SER A 262 -3.80 -9.75 -12.83
C SER A 262 -3.19 -8.69 -11.93
N GLY A 263 -2.05 -9.01 -11.33
CA GLY A 263 -1.31 -8.10 -10.48
C GLY A 263 0.18 -8.10 -10.81
N THR A 264 0.80 -6.93 -10.87
CA THR A 264 2.24 -6.82 -11.14
C THR A 264 2.88 -5.71 -10.33
N VAL A 265 4.14 -5.90 -10.02
CA VAL A 265 5.04 -4.91 -9.42
C VAL A 265 6.32 -4.90 -10.22
N ILE A 266 6.60 -3.81 -10.93
CA ILE A 266 7.71 -3.76 -11.87
C ILE A 266 8.23 -2.33 -12.08
N PRO A 267 9.57 -2.13 -12.23
CA PRO A 267 10.10 -0.91 -12.81
C PRO A 267 9.43 -0.62 -14.15
N THR A 268 9.01 0.62 -14.37
CA THR A 268 8.29 0.99 -15.58
C THR A 268 8.88 2.25 -16.18
N PHE A 269 9.24 2.22 -17.45
CA PHE A 269 9.62 3.38 -18.24
C PHE A 269 8.36 4.11 -18.69
N ILE A 270 8.09 5.24 -18.06
CA ILE A 270 6.87 6.03 -18.23
C ILE A 270 7.18 7.24 -19.10
N PRO A 271 6.40 7.53 -20.16
CA PRO A 271 6.58 8.72 -20.97
C PRO A 271 6.59 10.02 -20.13
N LYS A 272 7.51 10.94 -20.43
CA LYS A 272 7.69 12.20 -19.67
C LYS A 272 6.42 13.05 -19.54
N GLN A 273 5.46 12.89 -20.47
CA GLN A 273 4.18 13.59 -20.48
C GLN A 273 3.15 13.00 -19.53
N ASN A 274 3.38 11.79 -19.02
CA ASN A 274 2.48 11.11 -18.10
C ASN A 274 2.57 11.74 -16.69
N ILE A 275 1.44 11.85 -15.99
CA ILE A 275 1.39 12.43 -14.64
C ILE A 275 2.32 11.71 -13.66
N PHE A 276 2.48 10.39 -13.76
CA PHE A 276 3.36 9.62 -12.87
C PHE A 276 4.83 10.00 -13.03
N ALA A 277 5.25 10.45 -14.22
CA ALA A 277 6.62 10.92 -14.46
C ALA A 277 6.98 12.15 -13.63
N THR A 278 5.96 12.96 -13.27
CA THR A 278 6.15 14.22 -12.52
C THR A 278 6.12 14.06 -11.01
N ILE A 279 5.85 12.87 -10.49
CA ILE A 279 5.73 12.63 -9.04
C ILE A 279 7.13 12.63 -8.39
N PRO A 280 7.44 13.62 -7.54
CA PRO A 280 8.81 13.81 -7.06
C PRO A 280 9.11 13.02 -5.78
N ALA A 281 10.37 12.85 -5.51
CA ALA A 281 10.93 12.40 -4.24
C ALA A 281 10.20 11.18 -3.64
N ASN A 282 9.76 11.27 -2.38
CA ASN A 282 9.09 10.20 -1.64
C ASN A 282 7.56 10.26 -1.71
N PHE A 283 6.98 11.04 -2.63
CA PHE A 283 5.54 11.08 -2.81
C PHE A 283 5.02 9.80 -3.49
N ASN A 284 3.81 9.42 -3.11
CA ASN A 284 3.05 8.37 -3.77
C ASN A 284 2.02 8.99 -4.72
N ALA A 285 1.67 8.23 -5.74
CA ALA A 285 0.55 8.54 -6.63
C ALA A 285 -0.17 7.26 -7.00
N ILE A 286 -1.49 7.25 -6.88
CA ILE A 286 -2.31 6.07 -7.16
C ILE A 286 -3.45 6.49 -8.09
N GLU A 287 -3.64 5.74 -9.17
CA GLU A 287 -4.69 5.95 -10.17
C GLU A 287 -5.64 4.75 -10.19
N SER A 288 -6.93 5.00 -10.13
CA SER A 288 -7.97 4.04 -10.51
C SER A 288 -8.54 4.40 -11.88
N ASN A 289 -8.96 3.38 -12.61
CA ASN A 289 -9.73 3.53 -13.85
C ASN A 289 -11.01 2.71 -13.73
N SER A 290 -12.15 3.37 -13.89
CA SER A 290 -13.45 2.73 -13.80
C SER A 290 -14.31 3.06 -15.01
N LYS A 291 -15.38 2.29 -15.20
CA LYS A 291 -16.17 2.30 -16.44
C LYS A 291 -16.83 3.65 -16.71
N THR A 292 -17.38 4.30 -15.68
CA THR A 292 -18.15 5.55 -15.85
C THR A 292 -17.38 6.78 -15.44
N LEU A 293 -16.56 6.70 -14.38
CA LEU A 293 -15.77 7.84 -13.90
C LEU A 293 -14.47 8.04 -14.70
N GLY A 294 -13.96 6.95 -15.34
CA GLY A 294 -12.67 6.99 -16.02
C GLY A 294 -11.50 7.01 -15.02
N LYS A 295 -10.44 7.75 -15.37
CA LYS A 295 -9.22 7.80 -14.56
C LYS A 295 -9.30 8.85 -13.46
N MET A 296 -8.99 8.44 -12.25
CA MET A 296 -8.82 9.31 -11.09
C MET A 296 -7.46 9.08 -10.47
N THR A 297 -6.67 10.14 -10.31
CA THR A 297 -5.31 10.06 -9.75
C THR A 297 -5.25 10.84 -8.45
N TYR A 298 -4.72 10.19 -7.41
CA TYR A 298 -4.48 10.75 -6.08
C TYR A 298 -2.98 10.86 -5.86
N VAL A 299 -2.55 11.99 -5.33
CA VAL A 299 -1.12 12.24 -5.03
C VAL A 299 -1.00 12.70 -3.58
N GLY A 300 -0.07 12.12 -2.83
CA GLY A 300 0.13 12.48 -1.42
C GLY A 300 1.31 11.76 -0.79
N GLN A 301 1.46 11.95 0.52
CA GLN A 301 2.46 11.25 1.30
C GLN A 301 1.99 9.82 1.60
N GLY A 302 2.71 8.83 1.06
CA GLY A 302 2.39 7.41 1.18
C GLY A 302 2.79 6.77 2.50
N ALA A 303 3.53 7.48 3.36
CA ALA A 303 3.99 7.04 4.66
C ALA A 303 4.25 8.24 5.58
N GLY A 304 4.50 7.97 6.86
CA GLY A 304 4.83 8.98 7.87
C GLY A 304 3.86 8.95 9.05
N SER A 305 4.29 9.51 10.19
CA SER A 305 3.52 9.45 11.44
C SER A 305 2.12 10.06 11.28
N TYR A 306 2.04 11.33 10.89
CA TYR A 306 0.76 12.02 10.74
C TYR A 306 -0.09 11.55 9.57
N PRO A 307 0.43 11.34 8.35
CA PRO A 307 -0.40 10.85 7.24
C PRO A 307 -1.06 9.51 7.55
N THR A 308 -0.29 8.56 8.10
CA THR A 308 -0.82 7.23 8.44
C THR A 308 -1.79 7.28 9.64
N ALA A 309 -1.45 8.07 10.68
CA ALA A 309 -2.35 8.28 11.82
C ALA A 309 -3.65 8.97 11.41
N HIS A 310 -3.61 9.91 10.45
CA HIS A 310 -4.80 10.54 9.91
C HIS A 310 -5.74 9.52 9.27
N ALA A 311 -5.20 8.60 8.46
CA ALA A 311 -5.99 7.53 7.84
C ALA A 311 -6.64 6.59 8.90
N VAL A 312 -5.89 6.24 9.96
CA VAL A 312 -6.44 5.48 11.11
C VAL A 312 -7.60 6.23 11.76
N VAL A 313 -7.42 7.53 12.02
CA VAL A 313 -8.49 8.33 12.68
C VAL A 313 -9.69 8.52 11.77
N GLN A 314 -9.51 8.62 10.45
CA GLN A 314 -10.63 8.63 9.51
C GLN A 314 -11.43 7.32 9.56
N ASP A 315 -10.77 6.17 9.61
CA ASP A 315 -11.44 4.87 9.79
C ASP A 315 -12.25 4.81 11.10
N LEU A 316 -11.72 5.38 12.20
CA LEU A 316 -12.44 5.50 13.47
C LEU A 316 -13.68 6.41 13.36
N ILE A 317 -13.57 7.55 12.68
CA ILE A 317 -14.70 8.45 12.44
C ILE A 317 -15.77 7.77 11.57
N ASP A 318 -15.37 7.02 10.55
CA ASP A 318 -16.31 6.25 9.73
C ASP A 318 -17.10 5.23 10.56
N LEU A 319 -16.46 4.58 11.55
CA LEU A 319 -17.14 3.69 12.49
C LEU A 319 -18.17 4.45 13.35
N VAL A 320 -17.81 5.61 13.92
CA VAL A 320 -18.72 6.47 14.71
C VAL A 320 -19.91 6.92 13.88
N LEU A 321 -19.69 7.24 12.60
CA LEU A 321 -20.75 7.70 11.69
C LEU A 321 -21.53 6.55 11.03
N HIS A 322 -21.26 5.30 11.40
CA HIS A 322 -21.86 4.11 10.80
C HIS A 322 -21.74 4.09 9.26
N GLN A 323 -20.62 4.58 8.73
CA GLN A 323 -20.34 4.59 7.29
C GLN A 323 -19.59 3.31 6.88
N ASP A 324 -20.06 2.15 7.37
CA ASP A 324 -19.48 0.88 7.01
C ASP A 324 -19.91 0.44 5.62
N THR A 325 -18.94 0.08 4.82
CA THR A 325 -19.15 -0.66 3.57
C THR A 325 -18.78 -2.11 3.81
N GLU A 326 -19.75 -3.00 3.69
CA GLU A 326 -19.45 -4.44 3.67
C GLU A 326 -18.50 -4.73 2.51
N VAL A 327 -17.36 -5.38 2.81
CA VAL A 327 -16.50 -5.93 1.76
C VAL A 327 -17.20 -7.18 1.25
N SER A 328 -17.88 -7.07 0.11
CA SER A 328 -18.38 -8.24 -0.60
C SER A 328 -17.17 -9.02 -1.17
N THR A 329 -16.86 -10.16 -0.56
CA THR A 329 -15.82 -11.09 -1.02
C THR A 329 -16.40 -12.20 -1.90
N GLU A 330 -17.52 -11.96 -2.57
CA GLU A 330 -18.36 -13.02 -3.15
C GLU A 330 -17.86 -13.58 -4.50
N VAL A 331 -16.74 -13.14 -5.04
CA VAL A 331 -16.33 -13.65 -6.36
C VAL A 331 -14.99 -14.37 -6.23
N SER A 332 -15.04 -15.69 -6.41
CA SER A 332 -13.84 -16.48 -6.74
C SER A 332 -13.35 -16.06 -8.13
N ILE A 333 -12.60 -14.96 -8.18
CA ILE A 333 -11.98 -14.48 -9.41
C ILE A 333 -10.62 -15.17 -9.54
N CYS A 334 -10.38 -15.82 -10.69
CA CYS A 334 -9.09 -16.44 -10.97
C CYS A 334 -8.02 -15.38 -11.26
N VAL A 335 -6.80 -15.64 -10.83
CA VAL A 335 -5.64 -14.83 -11.24
C VAL A 335 -5.17 -15.31 -12.61
N ASP A 336 -4.96 -14.38 -13.55
CA ASP A 336 -4.45 -14.63 -14.89
C ASP A 336 -3.53 -13.49 -15.37
N ASN A 337 -2.22 -13.69 -15.21
CA ASN A 337 -1.20 -12.77 -15.72
C ASN A 337 -0.83 -13.03 -17.19
N MET A 338 -1.41 -14.05 -17.86
CA MET A 338 -1.23 -14.30 -19.30
C MET A 338 -1.92 -13.25 -20.17
N SER A 339 -3.03 -12.72 -19.70
CA SER A 339 -3.84 -11.75 -20.48
C SER A 339 -3.20 -10.37 -20.58
N ARG A 340 -2.26 -10.05 -19.68
CA ARG A 340 -1.54 -8.78 -19.69
C ARG A 340 -0.28 -8.88 -20.53
N VAL A 341 -0.22 -8.11 -21.63
CA VAL A 341 0.85 -8.13 -22.63
C VAL A 341 1.51 -6.75 -22.72
N SER A 342 2.86 -6.71 -22.63
CA SER A 342 3.67 -5.50 -22.76
C SER A 342 4.98 -5.78 -23.49
N SER A 343 5.73 -4.73 -23.84
CA SER A 343 7.14 -4.82 -24.23
C SER A 343 8.00 -4.49 -23.02
N PHE A 344 9.17 -5.10 -22.93
CA PHE A 344 10.07 -4.95 -21.80
C PHE A 344 11.47 -4.53 -22.25
N TYR A 345 12.06 -3.61 -21.52
CA TYR A 345 13.49 -3.37 -21.50
C TYR A 345 14.14 -4.44 -20.64
N VAL A 346 15.14 -5.13 -21.18
CA VAL A 346 15.89 -6.17 -20.48
C VAL A 346 17.37 -5.89 -20.61
N ARG A 347 18.07 -5.86 -19.47
CA ARG A 347 19.54 -5.85 -19.41
C ARG A 347 20.04 -7.12 -18.74
N SER A 348 20.86 -7.89 -19.48
CA SER A 348 21.44 -9.15 -19.03
C SER A 348 22.72 -9.47 -19.80
N ALA A 349 23.68 -10.08 -19.11
CA ALA A 349 24.89 -10.61 -19.75
C ALA A 349 24.60 -11.79 -20.70
N ASN A 350 23.42 -12.41 -20.62
CA ASN A 350 23.06 -13.63 -21.32
C ASN A 350 21.97 -13.43 -22.40
N LEU A 351 21.85 -12.23 -23.00
CA LEU A 351 20.81 -11.90 -24.00
C LEU A 351 20.74 -12.86 -25.19
N ASN A 352 21.84 -13.52 -25.54
CA ASN A 352 21.90 -14.53 -26.59
C ASN A 352 20.98 -15.74 -26.34
N ARG A 353 20.52 -15.93 -25.10
CA ARG A 353 19.60 -17.01 -24.74
C ARG A 353 18.12 -16.63 -25.02
N MET A 354 17.82 -15.36 -25.36
CA MET A 354 16.46 -14.87 -25.61
C MET A 354 16.29 -14.21 -26.99
N GLU A 355 17.17 -14.47 -27.95
CA GLU A 355 17.17 -13.85 -29.30
C GLU A 355 15.82 -13.90 -30.00
N GLU A 356 15.05 -14.97 -29.87
CA GLU A 356 13.76 -15.16 -30.54
C GLU A 356 12.70 -14.14 -30.11
N VAL A 357 12.83 -13.58 -28.90
CA VAL A 357 11.87 -12.64 -28.32
C VAL A 357 12.38 -11.20 -28.33
N ILE A 358 13.56 -10.93 -28.84
CA ILE A 358 14.10 -9.58 -29.02
C ILE A 358 13.38 -8.90 -30.21
N GLU A 359 12.89 -7.70 -30.01
CA GLU A 359 12.41 -6.80 -31.07
C GLU A 359 13.53 -5.86 -31.52
N GLU A 360 14.22 -5.25 -30.57
CA GLU A 360 15.32 -4.32 -30.80
C GLU A 360 16.48 -4.61 -29.85
N ARG A 361 17.68 -4.77 -30.41
CA ARG A 361 18.92 -4.88 -29.63
C ARG A 361 19.51 -3.48 -29.49
N VAL A 362 19.57 -2.99 -28.25
CA VAL A 362 20.11 -1.65 -27.96
C VAL A 362 21.63 -1.68 -27.95
N ASP A 363 22.23 -2.68 -27.31
CA ASP A 363 23.68 -2.93 -27.28
C ASP A 363 24.01 -4.39 -26.90
N GLU A 364 25.24 -4.67 -26.41
CA GLU A 364 25.70 -6.02 -26.15
C GLU A 364 24.89 -6.75 -25.07
N ASP A 365 24.46 -6.03 -24.02
CA ASP A 365 23.74 -6.56 -22.86
C ASP A 365 22.31 -6.03 -22.67
N THR A 366 21.80 -5.23 -23.62
CA THR A 366 20.51 -4.53 -23.48
C THR A 366 19.62 -4.70 -24.71
N CYS A 367 18.33 -4.97 -24.50
CA CYS A 367 17.35 -5.08 -25.57
C CYS A 367 15.95 -4.60 -25.16
N ILE A 368 15.10 -4.38 -26.17
CA ILE A 368 13.65 -4.28 -26.04
C ILE A 368 13.04 -5.57 -26.58
N THR A 369 12.10 -6.14 -25.84
CA THR A 369 11.43 -7.38 -26.25
C THR A 369 10.25 -7.08 -27.18
N LYS A 370 9.88 -8.06 -28.01
CA LYS A 370 8.55 -8.14 -28.60
C LYS A 370 7.50 -8.10 -27.49
N ARG A 371 6.28 -7.76 -27.84
CA ARG A 371 5.17 -7.83 -26.88
C ARG A 371 4.96 -9.25 -26.41
N MET A 372 4.97 -9.47 -25.11
CA MET A 372 4.76 -10.76 -24.47
C MET A 372 3.99 -10.60 -23.15
N SER A 373 3.41 -11.67 -22.65
CA SER A 373 2.76 -11.71 -21.35
C SER A 373 3.79 -11.74 -20.21
N PHE A 374 3.34 -11.41 -19.00
CA PHE A 374 4.20 -11.52 -17.80
C PHE A 374 4.61 -12.97 -17.51
N VAL A 375 3.78 -13.95 -17.86
CA VAL A 375 4.14 -15.38 -17.73
C VAL A 375 5.24 -15.78 -18.70
N GLU A 376 5.20 -15.27 -19.95
CA GLU A 376 6.30 -15.46 -20.91
C GLU A 376 7.57 -14.75 -20.44
N LEU A 377 7.46 -13.52 -19.92
CA LEU A 377 8.59 -12.81 -19.32
C LEU A 377 9.22 -13.63 -18.19
N ALA A 378 8.43 -14.16 -17.26
CA ALA A 378 8.94 -15.00 -16.17
C ALA A 378 9.68 -16.24 -16.68
N SER A 379 9.24 -16.80 -17.81
CA SER A 379 9.92 -17.92 -18.47
C SER A 379 11.26 -17.48 -19.07
N VAL A 380 11.29 -16.32 -19.71
CA VAL A 380 12.53 -15.72 -20.26
C VAL A 380 13.53 -15.43 -19.15
N MET A 381 13.09 -14.86 -18.02
CA MET A 381 13.98 -14.58 -16.87
C MET A 381 14.68 -15.85 -16.35
N LYS A 382 13.95 -16.98 -16.30
CA LYS A 382 14.54 -18.29 -15.92
C LYS A 382 15.57 -18.79 -16.92
N ILE A 383 15.37 -18.57 -18.23
CA ILE A 383 16.28 -18.99 -19.30
C ILE A 383 17.57 -18.18 -19.27
N LEU A 384 17.50 -16.90 -18.88
CA LEU A 384 18.66 -16.03 -18.81
C LEU A 384 19.69 -16.51 -17.79
N GLU A 385 19.29 -17.13 -16.68
CA GLU A 385 20.20 -17.58 -15.62
C GLU A 385 21.21 -16.48 -15.23
N ASP A 386 20.72 -15.27 -14.99
CA ASP A 386 21.53 -14.08 -14.68
C ASP A 386 20.97 -13.43 -13.42
N ASP A 387 21.70 -13.56 -12.31
CA ASP A 387 21.29 -13.01 -11.01
C ASP A 387 21.28 -11.47 -10.99
N ALA A 388 21.94 -10.82 -11.95
CA ALA A 388 22.01 -9.36 -12.06
C ALA A 388 21.08 -8.79 -13.15
N VAL A 389 20.17 -9.61 -13.68
CA VAL A 389 19.22 -9.17 -14.70
C VAL A 389 18.38 -8.01 -14.17
N PHE A 390 18.20 -6.98 -15.01
CA PHE A 390 17.25 -5.91 -14.77
C PHE A 390 16.19 -5.90 -15.86
N VAL A 391 14.94 -5.72 -15.46
CA VAL A 391 13.81 -5.63 -16.37
C VAL A 391 12.93 -4.45 -16.01
N ALA A 392 12.43 -3.74 -17.02
CA ALA A 392 11.43 -2.69 -16.87
C ALA A 392 10.34 -2.82 -17.94
N GLU A 393 9.09 -2.60 -17.56
CA GLU A 393 7.99 -2.49 -18.51
C GLU A 393 8.14 -1.18 -19.32
N VAL A 394 7.99 -1.22 -20.63
CA VAL A 394 7.97 -0.03 -21.48
C VAL A 394 6.52 0.38 -21.70
N MET A 395 6.12 1.50 -21.08
CA MET A 395 4.77 2.03 -21.25
C MET A 395 4.69 2.80 -22.57
N HIS A 396 3.79 2.37 -23.45
CA HIS A 396 3.46 3.10 -24.67
C HIS A 396 2.28 4.04 -24.39
N ASP A 397 2.34 5.26 -24.91
CA ASP A 397 1.18 6.16 -24.90
C ASP A 397 0.02 5.49 -25.63
N CYS A 398 -1.11 5.30 -24.94
CA CYS A 398 -2.35 4.97 -25.62
C CYS A 398 -2.71 6.17 -26.51
N LYS A 399 -2.57 6.01 -27.83
CA LYS A 399 -3.07 6.96 -28.83
C LYS A 399 -4.58 7.04 -28.78
#